data_9c0cd94527fbf23fc14039cb8df086cb
#
_entry.id   9c0cd94527fbf23fc14039cb8df086cb
#
_cell.length_a   1.000
_cell.length_b   1.000
_cell.length_c   1.000
_cell.angle_alpha   90.00
_cell.angle_beta   90.00
_cell.angle_gamma   90.00
#
_symmetry.space_group_name_H-M   'P 1'
#
loop_
_entity.id
_entity.type
_entity.pdbx_description
1 polymer ?
#
loop_
_entity_poly.entity_id
_entity_poly.type
_entity_poly.pdbx_seq_one_letter_code
_entity_poly.pdbx_strand_id
1 'polypeptide(L)'
;MSGFSRTVTREKTVLIEIFVAPEGCPSCGKAQRLVRQVAPDYAGVDVREVHITDAADRVVEYGVFTTPFIVIDGRVEFVGVPRERDLRQRITAKYAMPD
;
A
#
# COMPACT_ATOMS: atom_id res chain seq x y z
N MET A 1 -14.98 -28.45 13.02
CA MET A 1 -14.68 -28.01 12.60
C MET A 1 -14.34 -27.57 12.13
N SER A 2 -14.42 -27.43 12.20
CA SER A 2 -14.09 -26.76 11.57
C SER A 2 -13.84 -26.19 11.06
N GLY A 3 -13.95 -26.09 11.07
CA GLY A 3 -13.59 -25.43 10.43
C GLY A 3 -13.32 -24.76 10.34
N PHE A 4 -13.33 -24.75 10.59
CA PHE A 4 -12.93 -23.95 10.35
C PHE A 4 -12.28 -23.34 10.17
N SER A 5 -12.43 -23.42 10.59
CA SER A 5 -11.78 -22.76 10.30
C SER A 5 -11.07 -22.33 10.10
N ARG A 6 -11.19 -22.29 10.07
CA ARG A 6 -10.38 -21.87 9.80
C ARG A 6 -9.91 -21.26 9.27
N THR A 7 -10.09 -21.26 9.26
CA THR A 7 -9.60 -20.71 8.73
C THR A 7 -9.34 -19.88 8.56
N VAL A 8 -9.84 -19.76 8.54
CA VAL A 8 -9.59 -18.92 8.38
C VAL A 8 -8.87 -18.13 8.44
N THR A 9 -8.71 -17.92 8.64
CA THR A 9 -8.04 -17.44 8.83
C THR A 9 -7.22 -16.75 8.77
N ARG A 10 -7.24 -16.83 9.02
CA ARG A 10 -6.50 -16.14 9.02
C ARG A 10 -5.83 -15.60 8.05
N GLU A 11 -6.31 -15.36 7.27
CA GLU A 11 -5.59 -14.87 6.16
C GLU A 11 -5.10 -13.50 6.47
N LYS A 12 -3.85 -13.23 6.17
CA LYS A 12 -3.28 -11.92 6.38
C LYS A 12 -3.86 -10.96 5.36
N THR A 13 -4.28 -9.79 5.82
CA THR A 13 -4.71 -8.70 4.95
C THR A 13 -3.62 -7.65 4.96
N VAL A 14 -3.21 -7.22 3.78
CA VAL A 14 -2.21 -6.17 3.63
C VAL A 14 -2.89 -4.97 3.00
N LEU A 15 -2.82 -3.82 3.64
CA LEU A 15 -3.42 -2.60 3.12
C LEU A 15 -2.34 -1.71 2.52
N ILE A 16 -2.49 -1.43 1.24
CA ILE A 16 -1.60 -0.51 0.53
C ILE A 16 -2.36 0.77 0.26
N GLU A 17 -1.83 1.88 0.73
CA GLU A 17 -2.42 3.19 0.48
C GLU A 17 -1.46 4.00 -0.35
N ILE A 18 -1.95 4.53 -1.47
CA ILE A 18 -1.16 5.37 -2.35
C ILE A 18 -1.60 6.81 -2.10
N PHE A 19 -0.71 7.60 -1.54
CA PHE A 19 -1.00 9.01 -1.25
C PHE A 19 -0.63 9.83 -2.47
N VAL A 20 -1.60 10.55 -3.01
CA VAL A 20 -1.46 11.26 -4.27
C VAL A 20 -1.93 12.70 -4.13
N ALA A 21 -1.40 13.56 -4.98
CA ALA A 21 -1.89 14.92 -5.11
C ALA A 21 -3.06 14.92 -6.09
N PRO A 22 -4.04 15.79 -5.89
CA PRO A 22 -5.20 15.83 -6.79
C PRO A 22 -4.84 16.30 -8.20
N GLU A 23 -3.80 17.13 -8.33
CA GLU A 23 -3.40 17.67 -9.63
C GLU A 23 -1.90 17.81 -9.67
N GLY A 24 -1.35 17.83 -10.90
CA GLY A 24 0.04 18.18 -11.09
C GLY A 24 1.03 17.13 -10.63
N CYS A 25 0.63 15.86 -10.64
CA CYS A 25 1.50 14.79 -10.18
C CYS A 25 1.55 13.65 -11.21
N PRO A 26 2.38 13.78 -12.26
CA PRO A 26 2.48 12.70 -13.26
C PRO A 26 2.94 11.38 -12.65
N SER A 27 3.81 11.44 -11.66
CA SER A 27 4.32 10.24 -10.99
C SER A 27 3.24 9.51 -10.21
N CYS A 28 2.20 10.22 -9.77
CA CYS A 28 1.11 9.58 -9.04
C CYS A 28 0.42 8.55 -9.90
N GLY A 29 0.19 8.86 -11.18
CA GLY A 29 -0.41 7.90 -12.09
C GLY A 29 0.47 6.67 -12.29
N LYS A 30 1.78 6.85 -12.35
CA LYS A 30 2.70 5.73 -12.48
C LYS A 30 2.64 4.83 -11.25
N ALA A 31 2.62 5.43 -10.06
CA ALA A 31 2.54 4.65 -8.83
C ALA A 31 1.22 3.88 -8.76
N GLN A 32 0.13 4.52 -9.12
CA GLN A 32 -1.18 3.89 -9.12
C GLN A 32 -1.21 2.68 -10.06
N ARG A 33 -0.70 2.83 -11.26
CA ARG A 33 -0.68 1.74 -12.24
C ARG A 33 0.20 0.59 -11.75
N LEU A 34 1.35 0.91 -11.19
CA LEU A 34 2.26 -0.12 -10.70
C LEU A 34 1.62 -0.94 -9.58
N VAL A 35 1.04 -0.27 -8.61
CA VAL A 35 0.42 -0.97 -7.48
C VAL A 35 -0.74 -1.83 -7.97
N ARG A 36 -1.56 -1.30 -8.87
CA ARG A 36 -2.71 -2.05 -9.38
C ARG A 36 -2.29 -3.23 -10.24
N GLN A 37 -1.11 -3.15 -10.85
CA GLN A 37 -0.55 -4.25 -11.62
C GLN A 37 -0.01 -5.36 -10.72
N VAL A 38 0.59 -4.99 -9.61
CA VAL A 38 1.26 -5.93 -8.71
C VAL A 38 0.30 -6.56 -7.71
N ALA A 39 -0.60 -5.76 -7.15
CA ALA A 39 -1.45 -6.21 -6.04
C ALA A 39 -2.28 -7.45 -6.34
N PRO A 40 -2.84 -7.62 -7.55
CA PRO A 40 -3.65 -8.82 -7.83
C PRO A 40 -2.88 -10.14 -7.74
N ASP A 41 -1.55 -10.09 -7.78
CA ASP A 41 -0.74 -11.29 -7.67
C ASP A 41 -0.63 -11.81 -6.25
N TYR A 42 -1.17 -11.06 -5.28
CA TYR A 42 -1.09 -11.41 -3.87
C TYR A 42 -2.49 -11.46 -3.27
N ALA A 43 -2.83 -12.56 -2.63
CA ALA A 43 -4.12 -12.69 -1.97
C ALA A 43 -4.19 -11.76 -0.75
N GLY A 44 -5.35 -11.18 -0.52
CA GLY A 44 -5.55 -10.38 0.68
C GLY A 44 -4.93 -9.00 0.67
N VAL A 45 -4.52 -8.51 -0.50
CA VAL A 45 -3.99 -7.15 -0.61
C VAL A 45 -5.11 -6.21 -1.02
N ASP A 46 -5.34 -5.20 -0.20
CA ASP A 46 -6.33 -4.16 -0.47
C ASP A 46 -5.57 -2.89 -0.86
N VAL A 47 -6.03 -2.20 -1.89
CA VAL A 47 -5.37 -1.00 -2.40
C VAL A 47 -6.33 0.17 -2.32
N ARG A 48 -5.86 1.27 -1.74
CA ARG A 48 -6.66 2.50 -1.65
C ARG A 48 -5.84 3.67 -2.11
N GLU A 49 -6.50 4.59 -2.79
CA GLU A 49 -5.91 5.87 -3.16
C GLU A 49 -6.36 6.89 -2.14
N VAL A 50 -5.41 7.68 -1.66
CA VAL A 50 -5.69 8.70 -0.65
C VAL A 50 -5.20 10.02 -1.21
N HIS A 51 -6.09 10.99 -1.33
CA HIS A 51 -5.70 12.34 -1.74
C HIS A 51 -5.18 13.07 -0.52
N ILE A 52 -4.02 13.68 -0.65
CA ILE A 52 -3.37 14.33 0.50
C ILE A 52 -4.22 15.44 1.09
N THR A 53 -5.07 16.06 0.27
CA THR A 53 -5.97 17.11 0.75
C THR A 53 -7.07 16.58 1.66
N ASP A 54 -7.39 15.29 1.50
CA ASP A 54 -8.44 14.64 2.31
C ASP A 54 -7.88 13.99 3.55
N ALA A 55 -6.56 13.95 3.69
CA ALA A 55 -5.90 13.25 4.78
C ALA A 55 -4.75 14.07 5.34
N ALA A 56 -4.96 15.37 5.48
CA ALA A 56 -3.89 16.29 5.87
C ALA A 56 -3.26 15.89 7.21
N ASP A 57 -4.07 15.45 8.16
CA ASP A 57 -3.55 15.06 9.47
C ASP A 57 -2.60 13.86 9.35
N ARG A 58 -2.94 12.91 8.49
CA ARG A 58 -2.10 11.73 8.30
C ARG A 58 -0.79 12.10 7.62
N VAL A 59 -0.86 13.03 6.64
CA VAL A 59 0.33 13.50 5.93
C VAL A 59 1.30 14.14 6.92
N VAL A 60 0.79 15.00 7.80
CA VAL A 60 1.61 15.64 8.82
C VAL A 60 2.23 14.60 9.75
N GLU A 61 1.44 13.63 10.15
CA GLU A 61 1.87 12.57 11.05
C GLU A 61 3.00 11.73 10.45
N TYR A 62 2.88 11.40 9.15
CA TYR A 62 3.93 10.65 8.46
C TYR A 62 5.16 11.52 8.16
N GLY A 63 4.99 12.83 8.10
CA GLY A 63 6.10 13.73 7.82
C GLY A 63 6.61 13.69 6.39
N VAL A 64 5.78 13.21 5.45
CA VAL A 64 6.15 13.11 4.04
C VAL A 64 5.27 14.07 3.25
N PHE A 65 5.89 15.01 2.57
CA PHE A 65 5.17 16.07 1.86
C PHE A 65 5.35 16.03 0.35
N THR A 66 5.97 14.96 -0.14
CA THR A 66 6.19 14.75 -1.58
C THR A 66 5.31 13.61 -2.04
N THR A 67 4.60 13.78 -3.15
CA THR A 67 3.76 12.73 -3.72
C THR A 67 4.39 12.17 -4.98
N PRO A 68 4.13 10.90 -5.30
CA PRO A 68 3.35 9.97 -4.50
C PRO A 68 4.18 9.41 -3.35
N PHE A 69 3.51 8.90 -2.31
CA PHE A 69 4.18 8.02 -1.38
C PHE A 69 3.25 6.86 -1.05
N ILE A 70 3.83 5.74 -0.67
CA ILE A 70 3.10 4.50 -0.49
C ILE A 70 3.24 4.04 0.96
N VAL A 71 2.10 3.81 1.57
CA VAL A 71 1.99 3.35 2.95
C VAL A 71 1.49 1.91 2.90
N ILE A 72 2.18 1.02 3.58
CA ILE A 72 1.76 -0.37 3.67
C ILE A 72 1.56 -0.69 5.13
N ASP A 73 0.32 -1.07 5.47
CA ASP A 73 -0.07 -1.40 6.84
C ASP A 73 0.30 -0.30 7.82
N GLY A 74 0.05 0.94 7.44
CA GLY A 74 0.24 2.09 8.32
C GLY A 74 1.65 2.63 8.37
N ARG A 75 2.56 2.13 7.54
CA ARG A 75 3.96 2.52 7.56
C ARG A 75 4.37 3.02 6.18
N VAL A 76 5.05 4.17 6.13
CA VAL A 76 5.57 4.69 4.86
C VAL A 76 6.69 3.78 4.40
N GLU A 77 6.49 3.13 3.25
CA GLU A 77 7.48 2.20 2.71
C GLU A 77 8.23 2.77 1.51
N PHE A 78 7.57 3.63 0.74
CA PHE A 78 8.22 4.20 -0.45
C PHE A 78 7.81 5.66 -0.60
N VAL A 79 8.77 6.49 -0.97
CA VAL A 79 8.53 7.88 -1.35
C VAL A 79 8.91 7.96 -2.83
N GLY A 80 7.95 8.37 -3.68
CA GLY A 80 8.11 8.32 -5.12
C GLY A 80 7.61 6.97 -5.65
N VAL A 81 7.91 6.70 -6.92
CA VAL A 81 7.47 5.47 -7.59
C VAL A 81 8.52 4.39 -7.34
N PRO A 82 8.17 3.31 -6.66
CA PRO A 82 9.15 2.24 -6.43
C PRO A 82 9.37 1.42 -7.70
N ARG A 83 10.43 0.64 -7.71
CA ARG A 83 10.61 -0.38 -8.74
C ARG A 83 9.64 -1.52 -8.43
N GLU A 84 9.18 -2.17 -9.48
CA GLU A 84 8.26 -3.30 -9.31
C GLU A 84 8.85 -4.36 -8.38
N ARG A 85 10.14 -4.68 -8.57
CA ARG A 85 10.79 -5.68 -7.73
C ARG A 85 10.76 -5.31 -6.26
N ASP A 86 11.04 -4.04 -5.96
CA ASP A 86 11.10 -3.58 -4.58
C ASP A 86 9.70 -3.61 -3.94
N LEU A 87 8.69 -3.25 -4.71
CA LEU A 87 7.32 -3.30 -4.22
C LEU A 87 6.92 -4.74 -3.91
N ARG A 88 7.24 -5.67 -4.81
CA ARG A 88 6.93 -7.08 -4.60
C ARG A 88 7.64 -7.63 -3.38
N GLN A 89 8.90 -7.28 -3.19
CA GLN A 89 9.65 -7.73 -2.03
C GLN A 89 9.04 -7.21 -0.74
N ARG A 90 8.58 -5.99 -0.74
CA ARG A 90 8.00 -5.39 0.45
C ARG A 90 6.66 -6.04 0.81
N ILE A 91 5.85 -6.32 -0.19
CA ILE A 91 4.58 -7.01 0.05
C ILE A 91 4.85 -8.41 0.59
N THR A 92 5.79 -9.13 -0.03
CA THR A 92 6.16 -10.47 0.41
C THR A 92 6.65 -10.45 1.86
N ALA A 93 7.43 -9.44 2.22
CA ALA A 93 7.92 -9.32 3.59
C ALA A 93 6.78 -9.13 4.59
N LYS A 94 5.72 -8.41 4.19
CA LYS A 94 4.57 -8.23 5.07
C LYS A 94 3.85 -9.56 5.31
N TYR A 95 3.75 -10.40 4.28
CA TYR A 95 3.15 -11.71 4.46
C TYR A 95 3.98 -12.60 5.37
N ALA A 96 5.29 -12.44 5.36
CA ALA A 96 6.19 -13.27 6.15
C ALA A 96 6.26 -12.85 7.60
N MET A 97 5.78 -11.65 7.94
CA MET A 97 5.85 -11.17 9.31
C MET A 97 4.84 -11.88 10.19
N PRO A 98 5.26 -12.34 11.36
CA PRO A 98 4.30 -12.90 12.31
C PRO A 98 3.43 -11.79 12.87
N ASP A 99 2.25 -12.15 13.27
CA ASP A 99 1.32 -11.17 13.86
C ASP A 99 1.61 -10.91 15.32
#